data_abda6523d262841bdd4b2dc4ddb1ebce
#
_entry.id   abda6523d262841bdd4b2dc4ddb1ebce
#
_cell.length_a   1.000
_cell.length_b   1.000
_cell.length_c   1.000
_cell.angle_alpha   90.00
_cell.angle_beta   90.00
_cell.angle_gamma   90.00
#
_symmetry.space_group_name_H-M   'P 1'
#
loop_
_entity.id
_entity.type
_entity.pdbx_description
1 polymer ?
#
loop_
_entity_poly.entity_id
_entity_poly.type
_entity_poly.pdbx_seq_one_letter_code
_entity_poly.pdbx_strand_id
1 'polypeptide(L)'
;MSTTSVKETVSSLMKQIKVTDYRQQSKVKFPLLPALFAIVIAWCCNCKNAVEVSDFLSAKKKYLAQIIEGLSEEESMSHDTVLRLLKMVKISELHDFLTEFANRLANNQKETRCLSLDGQTPRAMIYEAEKGEKSPKDRRQYNKLYYVTLYDSTNKISLAQDEVQDKENENKSCVRLLQMFSLSGCVVTADALNTQRSVADAIINQDGEYCLALKGNHEKLQKAVMNA
;
A
#
# COMPACT_ATOMS: atom_id res chain seq x y z
N MET A 1 -5.73 5.68 -24.45
CA MET A 1 -4.28 5.97 -24.41
C MET A 1 -3.57 5.11 -25.45
N SER A 2 -2.62 5.66 -26.21
CA SER A 2 -1.79 4.86 -27.10
C SER A 2 -0.77 4.03 -26.32
N THR A 3 -0.32 2.89 -26.83
CA THR A 3 0.71 2.04 -26.19
C THR A 3 1.99 2.84 -25.91
N THR A 4 2.33 3.82 -26.75
CA THR A 4 3.47 4.72 -26.59
C THR A 4 3.34 5.57 -25.31
N SER A 5 2.18 6.16 -25.06
CA SER A 5 1.92 6.96 -23.85
C SER A 5 2.00 6.13 -22.57
N VAL A 6 1.53 4.88 -22.59
CA VAL A 6 1.65 3.95 -21.46
C VAL A 6 3.11 3.58 -21.19
N LYS A 7 3.88 3.29 -22.23
CA LYS A 7 5.32 2.98 -22.14
C LYS A 7 6.11 4.13 -21.51
N GLU A 8 5.86 5.36 -21.95
CA GLU A 8 6.51 6.56 -21.39
C GLU A 8 6.20 6.73 -19.91
N THR A 9 4.94 6.53 -19.52
CA THR A 9 4.50 6.61 -18.11
C THR A 9 5.20 5.55 -17.26
N VAL A 10 5.22 4.30 -17.70
CA VAL A 10 5.89 3.19 -17.01
C VAL A 10 7.41 3.43 -16.91
N SER A 11 8.05 3.84 -17.98
CA SER A 11 9.49 4.18 -17.99
C SER A 11 9.81 5.32 -17.02
N SER A 12 8.97 6.36 -16.97
CA SER A 12 9.14 7.47 -16.02
C SER A 12 9.04 7.01 -14.56
N LEU A 13 8.07 6.14 -14.25
CA LEU A 13 7.91 5.53 -12.94
C LEU A 13 9.12 4.67 -12.56
N MET A 14 9.56 3.79 -13.46
CA MET A 14 10.69 2.89 -13.20
C MET A 14 11.99 3.65 -12.89
N LYS A 15 12.20 4.82 -13.47
CA LYS A 15 13.40 5.65 -13.21
C LYS A 15 13.43 6.24 -11.81
N GLN A 16 12.30 6.41 -11.17
CA GLN A 16 12.19 7.05 -9.85
C GLN A 16 12.20 6.04 -8.71
N ILE A 17 11.87 4.80 -8.99
CA ILE A 17 11.80 3.73 -8.00
C ILE A 17 13.14 3.01 -7.91
N LYS A 18 13.65 2.84 -6.69
CA LYS A 18 14.89 2.11 -6.41
C LYS A 18 14.57 0.83 -5.65
N VAL A 19 14.86 -0.30 -6.27
CA VAL A 19 14.81 -1.61 -5.61
C VAL A 19 16.16 -2.29 -5.81
N THR A 20 16.74 -2.79 -4.74
CA THR A 20 18.07 -3.38 -4.75
C THR A 20 17.99 -4.85 -5.16
N ASP A 21 18.63 -5.21 -6.25
CA ASP A 21 18.76 -6.60 -6.70
C ASP A 21 20.08 -7.19 -6.23
N TYR A 22 20.03 -8.04 -5.19
CA TYR A 22 21.21 -8.68 -4.59
C TYR A 22 21.69 -9.90 -5.35
N ARG A 23 21.04 -10.26 -6.46
CA ARG A 23 21.43 -11.41 -7.27
C ARG A 23 22.69 -11.13 -8.09
N GLN A 24 23.45 -12.19 -8.39
CA GLN A 24 24.54 -12.12 -9.35
C GLN A 24 23.98 -11.81 -10.74
N GLN A 25 24.26 -10.62 -11.26
CA GLN A 25 23.63 -10.08 -12.47
C GLN A 25 23.78 -10.99 -13.71
N SER A 26 24.91 -11.71 -13.84
CA SER A 26 25.13 -12.67 -14.93
C SER A 26 24.18 -13.88 -14.93
N LYS A 27 23.45 -14.11 -13.82
CA LYS A 27 22.49 -15.22 -13.66
C LYS A 27 21.04 -14.74 -13.59
N VAL A 28 20.82 -13.44 -13.74
CA VAL A 28 19.48 -12.85 -13.67
C VAL A 28 18.77 -13.04 -15.00
N LYS A 29 17.76 -13.88 -15.02
CA LYS A 29 16.87 -14.09 -16.17
C LYS A 29 15.78 -13.00 -16.26
N PHE A 30 15.21 -12.61 -15.11
CA PHE A 30 14.20 -11.57 -15.00
C PHE A 30 14.73 -10.47 -14.09
N PRO A 31 15.04 -9.25 -14.60
CA PRO A 31 15.47 -8.12 -13.78
C PRO A 31 14.41 -7.77 -12.74
N LEU A 32 14.82 -7.43 -11.51
CA LEU A 32 13.93 -7.34 -10.36
C LEU A 32 12.85 -6.27 -10.52
N LEU A 33 13.25 -5.05 -10.86
CA LEU A 33 12.31 -3.94 -10.99
C LEU A 33 11.27 -4.14 -12.10
N PRO A 34 11.63 -4.51 -13.35
CA PRO A 34 10.68 -4.89 -14.39
C PRO A 34 9.71 -6.01 -13.95
N ALA A 35 10.25 -7.03 -13.28
CA ALA A 35 9.44 -8.15 -12.80
C ALA A 35 8.42 -7.70 -11.75
N LEU A 36 8.80 -6.85 -10.80
CA LEU A 36 7.89 -6.30 -9.79
C LEU A 36 6.78 -5.45 -10.45
N PHE A 37 7.11 -4.62 -11.43
CA PHE A 37 6.10 -3.87 -12.18
C PHE A 37 5.09 -4.79 -12.84
N ALA A 38 5.54 -5.86 -13.50
CA ALA A 38 4.64 -6.82 -14.12
C ALA A 38 3.74 -7.53 -13.11
N ILE A 39 4.28 -7.90 -11.93
CA ILE A 39 3.52 -8.51 -10.84
C ILE A 39 2.45 -7.54 -10.31
N VAL A 40 2.81 -6.26 -10.08
CA VAL A 40 1.85 -5.26 -9.61
C VAL A 40 0.74 -5.01 -10.64
N ILE A 41 1.07 -4.95 -11.93
CA ILE A 41 0.05 -4.85 -12.99
C ILE A 41 -0.89 -6.06 -12.94
N ALA A 42 -0.38 -7.27 -12.73
CA ALA A 42 -1.23 -8.46 -12.58
C ALA A 42 -2.16 -8.35 -11.36
N TRP A 43 -1.69 -7.84 -10.23
CA TRP A 43 -2.53 -7.55 -9.06
C TRP A 43 -3.60 -6.49 -9.34
N CYS A 44 -3.25 -5.43 -10.04
CA CYS A 44 -4.23 -4.42 -10.49
C CYS A 44 -5.28 -5.02 -11.43
N CYS A 45 -4.93 -6.09 -12.17
CA CYS A 45 -5.85 -6.88 -12.98
C CYS A 45 -6.59 -7.99 -12.19
N ASN A 46 -6.60 -7.88 -10.85
CA ASN A 46 -7.33 -8.77 -9.92
C ASN A 46 -6.76 -10.20 -9.81
N CYS A 47 -5.49 -10.45 -10.17
CA CYS A 47 -4.82 -11.70 -9.84
C CYS A 47 -4.56 -11.78 -8.33
N LYS A 48 -4.95 -12.87 -7.67
CA LYS A 48 -4.97 -12.98 -6.20
C LYS A 48 -3.85 -13.84 -5.61
N ASN A 49 -3.22 -14.66 -6.44
CA ASN A 49 -2.18 -15.60 -6.03
C ASN A 49 -1.09 -15.73 -7.10
N ALA A 50 0.02 -16.37 -6.74
CA ALA A 50 1.18 -16.49 -7.62
C ALA A 50 0.91 -17.29 -8.91
N VAL A 51 -0.04 -18.21 -8.88
CA VAL A 51 -0.43 -19.02 -10.06
C VAL A 51 -1.16 -18.11 -11.05
N GLU A 52 -2.19 -17.39 -10.60
CA GLU A 52 -2.93 -16.44 -11.44
C GLU A 52 -2.01 -15.35 -12.02
N VAL A 53 -1.06 -14.85 -11.21
CA VAL A 53 -0.03 -13.91 -11.67
C VAL A 53 0.80 -14.55 -12.80
N SER A 54 1.29 -15.78 -12.60
CA SER A 54 2.08 -16.49 -13.61
C SER A 54 1.31 -16.68 -14.92
N ASP A 55 0.04 -17.07 -14.84
CA ASP A 55 -0.84 -17.26 -15.99
C ASP A 55 -1.08 -15.94 -16.73
N PHE A 56 -1.35 -14.86 -15.98
CA PHE A 56 -1.50 -13.53 -16.54
C PHE A 56 -0.24 -13.07 -17.27
N LEU A 57 0.93 -13.22 -16.63
CA LEU A 57 2.23 -12.84 -17.22
C LEU A 57 2.51 -13.65 -18.50
N SER A 58 2.19 -14.94 -18.50
CA SER A 58 2.31 -15.80 -19.68
C SER A 58 1.40 -15.34 -20.84
N ALA A 59 0.13 -15.08 -20.52
CA ALA A 59 -0.85 -14.64 -21.51
C ALA A 59 -0.56 -13.25 -22.08
N LYS A 60 0.04 -12.35 -21.29
CA LYS A 60 0.28 -10.95 -21.65
C LYS A 60 1.76 -10.61 -21.92
N LYS A 61 2.67 -11.60 -21.97
CA LYS A 61 4.12 -11.38 -22.07
C LYS A 61 4.54 -10.44 -23.19
N LYS A 62 4.00 -10.58 -24.40
CA LYS A 62 4.31 -9.71 -25.53
C LYS A 62 3.90 -8.25 -25.28
N TYR A 63 2.71 -8.04 -24.74
CA TYR A 63 2.23 -6.70 -24.41
C TYR A 63 3.05 -6.08 -23.28
N LEU A 64 3.33 -6.84 -22.22
CA LEU A 64 4.12 -6.37 -21.09
C LEU A 64 5.55 -5.99 -21.51
N ALA A 65 6.17 -6.77 -22.38
CA ALA A 65 7.51 -6.46 -22.90
C ALA A 65 7.54 -5.17 -23.76
N GLN A 66 6.43 -4.81 -24.41
CA GLN A 66 6.33 -3.54 -25.14
C GLN A 66 6.27 -2.31 -24.23
N ILE A 67 5.68 -2.43 -23.04
CA ILE A 67 5.46 -1.32 -22.11
C ILE A 67 6.47 -1.29 -20.94
N ILE A 68 7.08 -2.42 -20.60
CA ILE A 68 8.05 -2.56 -19.50
C ILE A 68 9.40 -2.96 -20.10
N GLU A 69 10.36 -2.04 -20.09
CA GLU A 69 11.70 -2.31 -20.54
C GLU A 69 12.39 -3.34 -19.63
N GLY A 70 13.06 -4.32 -20.23
CA GLY A 70 13.77 -5.40 -19.53
C GLY A 70 12.97 -6.69 -19.38
N LEU A 71 11.73 -6.77 -19.88
CA LEU A 71 10.99 -8.02 -20.00
C LEU A 71 11.16 -8.66 -21.39
N SER A 72 11.12 -10.00 -21.43
CA SER A 72 11.18 -10.79 -22.66
C SER A 72 9.79 -11.01 -23.27
N GLU A 73 9.71 -10.94 -24.60
CA GLU A 73 8.48 -11.31 -25.33
C GLU A 73 8.26 -12.83 -25.40
N GLU A 74 9.33 -13.60 -25.25
CA GLU A 74 9.28 -15.07 -25.42
C GLU A 74 9.09 -15.79 -24.10
N GLU A 75 9.63 -15.24 -23.02
CA GLU A 75 9.70 -15.88 -21.71
C GLU A 75 8.77 -15.24 -20.68
N SER A 76 8.24 -16.06 -19.79
CA SER A 76 7.38 -15.64 -18.68
C SER A 76 7.88 -16.22 -17.37
N MET A 77 7.52 -15.56 -16.26
CA MET A 77 7.85 -16.01 -14.90
C MET A 77 6.89 -17.09 -14.45
N SER A 78 7.42 -18.22 -13.96
CA SER A 78 6.61 -19.23 -13.26
C SER A 78 6.17 -18.73 -11.89
N HIS A 79 5.15 -19.35 -11.31
CA HIS A 79 4.67 -19.01 -9.96
C HIS A 79 5.76 -19.11 -8.89
N ASP A 80 6.67 -20.09 -8.98
CA ASP A 80 7.82 -20.19 -8.07
C ASP A 80 8.80 -19.02 -8.24
N THR A 81 8.98 -18.54 -9.47
CA THR A 81 9.81 -17.36 -9.73
C THR A 81 9.19 -16.12 -9.14
N VAL A 82 7.87 -15.93 -9.29
CA VAL A 82 7.13 -14.83 -8.66
C VAL A 82 7.31 -14.85 -7.15
N LEU A 83 7.08 -16.00 -6.50
CA LEU A 83 7.24 -16.13 -5.05
C LEU A 83 8.67 -15.87 -4.58
N ARG A 84 9.69 -16.36 -5.33
CA ARG A 84 11.10 -16.11 -5.00
C ARG A 84 11.46 -14.62 -5.11
N LEU A 85 10.98 -13.95 -6.14
CA LEU A 85 11.23 -12.52 -6.31
C LEU A 85 10.60 -11.71 -5.16
N LEU A 86 9.36 -11.99 -4.80
CA LEU A 86 8.67 -11.31 -3.69
C LEU A 86 9.36 -11.55 -2.33
N LYS A 87 9.85 -12.76 -2.07
CA LYS A 87 10.59 -13.08 -0.83
C LYS A 87 11.95 -12.41 -0.74
N MET A 88 12.54 -12.03 -1.86
CA MET A 88 13.88 -11.48 -1.93
C MET A 88 13.91 -9.95 -1.75
N VAL A 89 12.82 -9.27 -2.08
CA VAL A 89 12.70 -7.83 -1.93
C VAL A 89 12.63 -7.48 -0.45
N LYS A 90 13.37 -6.46 -0.02
CA LYS A 90 13.19 -5.91 1.33
C LYS A 90 11.79 -5.32 1.47
N ILE A 91 11.13 -5.60 2.58
CA ILE A 91 9.76 -5.14 2.85
C ILE A 91 9.67 -3.61 2.74
N SER A 92 10.67 -2.87 3.26
CA SER A 92 10.72 -1.42 3.13
C SER A 92 10.78 -0.94 1.68
N GLU A 93 11.65 -1.55 0.85
CA GLU A 93 11.77 -1.19 -0.57
C GLU A 93 10.50 -1.54 -1.36
N LEU A 94 9.83 -2.65 -1.02
CA LEU A 94 8.55 -3.01 -1.61
C LEU A 94 7.45 -2.01 -1.20
N HIS A 95 7.45 -1.59 0.05
CA HIS A 95 6.53 -0.59 0.56
C HIS A 95 6.70 0.75 -0.16
N ASP A 96 7.94 1.24 -0.28
CA ASP A 96 8.26 2.49 -0.99
C ASP A 96 7.85 2.40 -2.47
N PHE A 97 8.11 1.25 -3.11
CA PHE A 97 7.67 0.97 -4.48
C PHE A 97 6.15 1.07 -4.65
N LEU A 98 5.38 0.40 -3.77
CA LEU A 98 3.92 0.39 -3.85
C LEU A 98 3.34 1.77 -3.54
N THR A 99 3.93 2.49 -2.60
CA THR A 99 3.53 3.85 -2.23
C THR A 99 3.74 4.83 -3.40
N GLU A 100 4.91 4.81 -4.04
CA GLU A 100 5.17 5.68 -5.20
C GLU A 100 4.27 5.32 -6.39
N PHE A 101 4.05 4.01 -6.62
CA PHE A 101 3.12 3.55 -7.65
C PHE A 101 1.69 4.05 -7.40
N ALA A 102 1.18 3.92 -6.16
CA ALA A 102 -0.14 4.39 -5.77
C ALA A 102 -0.27 5.91 -5.88
N ASN A 103 0.75 6.67 -5.46
CA ASN A 103 0.80 8.13 -5.58
C ASN A 103 0.63 8.59 -7.03
N ARG A 104 1.30 7.94 -7.96
CA ARG A 104 1.21 8.29 -9.39
C ARG A 104 -0.16 7.99 -9.98
N LEU A 105 -0.78 6.89 -9.57
CA LEU A 105 -2.15 6.59 -9.98
C LEU A 105 -3.14 7.64 -9.44
N ALA A 106 -2.94 8.09 -8.21
CA ALA A 106 -3.82 9.04 -7.54
C ALA A 106 -3.63 10.50 -8.03
N ASN A 107 -2.41 10.93 -8.34
CA ASN A 107 -2.09 12.33 -8.69
C ASN A 107 -2.60 12.77 -10.08
N ASN A 108 -3.17 11.90 -10.88
CA ASN A 108 -3.69 12.25 -12.21
C ASN A 108 -5.10 12.86 -12.20
N GLN A 109 -5.71 13.09 -11.03
CA GLN A 109 -7.07 13.63 -10.92
C GLN A 109 -7.07 15.03 -10.30
N LYS A 110 -7.86 15.94 -10.89
CA LYS A 110 -7.99 17.36 -10.48
C LYS A 110 -9.05 17.61 -9.41
N GLU A 111 -9.71 16.58 -8.90
CA GLU A 111 -10.80 16.70 -7.93
C GLU A 111 -10.27 16.62 -6.50
N THR A 112 -10.99 17.24 -5.56
CA THR A 112 -10.74 17.10 -4.12
C THR A 112 -10.75 15.61 -3.75
N ARG A 113 -9.67 15.12 -3.17
CA ARG A 113 -9.52 13.72 -2.79
C ARG A 113 -9.97 13.52 -1.35
N CYS A 114 -10.74 12.47 -1.14
CA CYS A 114 -11.11 12.04 0.19
C CYS A 114 -10.22 10.86 0.62
N LEU A 115 -9.40 11.07 1.64
CA LEU A 115 -8.51 10.06 2.22
C LEU A 115 -9.09 9.56 3.53
N SER A 116 -9.05 8.26 3.78
CA SER A 116 -9.53 7.65 5.01
C SER A 116 -8.38 6.95 5.74
N LEU A 117 -8.20 7.29 7.02
CA LEU A 117 -7.31 6.58 7.94
C LEU A 117 -8.12 5.57 8.74
N ASP A 118 -7.74 4.30 8.65
CA ASP A 118 -8.41 3.21 9.39
C ASP A 118 -7.41 2.16 9.88
N GLY A 119 -7.60 1.75 11.13
CA GLY A 119 -6.83 0.67 11.74
C GLY A 119 -7.49 -0.68 11.52
N GLN A 120 -6.79 -1.63 10.92
CA GLN A 120 -7.32 -2.95 10.60
C GLN A 120 -6.47 -4.09 11.16
N THR A 121 -7.14 -5.15 11.59
CA THR A 121 -6.52 -6.44 11.91
C THR A 121 -6.88 -7.44 10.82
N PRO A 122 -5.92 -7.97 10.06
CA PRO A 122 -6.20 -8.96 9.02
C PRO A 122 -6.81 -10.23 9.61
N ARG A 123 -7.99 -10.59 9.18
CA ARG A 123 -8.71 -11.81 9.68
C ARG A 123 -7.94 -13.10 9.40
N ALA A 124 -7.22 -13.19 8.28
CA ALA A 124 -6.45 -14.36 7.91
C ALA A 124 -5.33 -14.71 8.90
N MET A 125 -4.72 -13.72 9.54
CA MET A 125 -3.66 -13.95 10.53
C MET A 125 -4.17 -14.47 11.87
N ILE A 126 -5.44 -14.25 12.19
CA ILE A 126 -6.09 -14.81 13.39
C ILE A 126 -6.26 -16.33 13.24
N TYR A 127 -6.49 -16.83 12.02
CA TYR A 127 -6.72 -18.25 11.74
C TYR A 127 -5.46 -19.13 11.79
N GLU A 128 -4.31 -18.60 11.41
CA GLU A 128 -3.04 -19.37 11.49
C GLU A 128 -2.56 -19.52 12.94
N ALA A 129 -2.79 -18.52 13.79
CA ALA A 129 -2.51 -18.59 15.22
C ALA A 129 -3.40 -19.61 15.96
N GLU A 130 -4.67 -19.75 15.55
CA GLU A 130 -5.61 -20.70 16.19
C GLU A 130 -5.35 -22.17 15.85
N LYS A 131 -4.68 -22.48 14.74
CA LYS A 131 -4.39 -23.86 14.32
C LYS A 131 -3.20 -24.52 15.04
N GLY A 132 -2.37 -23.75 15.73
CA GLY A 132 -1.14 -24.23 16.38
C GLY A 132 -1.24 -24.50 17.87
N GLU A 133 -2.27 -24.05 18.61
CA GLU A 133 -2.29 -24.13 20.08
C GLU A 133 -3.56 -24.74 20.68
N LYS A 134 -3.33 -25.66 21.63
CA LYS A 134 -4.34 -26.49 22.27
C LYS A 134 -5.03 -25.86 23.49
N SER A 135 -4.82 -24.58 23.84
CA SER A 135 -5.39 -24.02 25.08
C SER A 135 -6.14 -22.68 24.87
N PRO A 136 -7.40 -22.59 25.35
CA PRO A 136 -8.19 -21.35 25.28
C PRO A 136 -7.70 -20.21 26.20
N LYS A 137 -6.77 -20.49 27.12
CA LYS A 137 -6.28 -19.51 28.10
C LYS A 137 -5.19 -18.58 27.57
N ASP A 138 -4.49 -18.97 26.50
CA ASP A 138 -3.35 -18.22 25.93
C ASP A 138 -3.71 -17.26 24.80
N ARG A 139 -4.99 -17.06 24.52
CA ARG A 139 -5.47 -16.12 23.48
C ARG A 139 -5.02 -14.66 23.64
N ARG A 140 -4.39 -14.29 24.76
CA ARG A 140 -3.91 -12.93 25.03
C ARG A 140 -2.46 -12.66 24.61
N GLN A 141 -1.72 -13.65 24.19
CA GLN A 141 -0.28 -13.56 23.88
C GLN A 141 0.05 -13.55 22.38
N TYR A 142 -0.92 -13.64 21.51
CA TYR A 142 -0.65 -13.53 20.07
C TYR A 142 -0.37 -12.08 19.69
N ASN A 143 0.78 -11.85 19.08
CA ASN A 143 1.11 -10.60 18.42
C ASN A 143 0.09 -10.37 17.30
N LYS A 144 -1.03 -9.71 17.65
CA LYS A 144 -1.99 -9.27 16.66
C LYS A 144 -1.31 -8.21 15.83
N LEU A 145 -0.99 -8.54 14.58
CA LEU A 145 -0.54 -7.55 13.63
C LEU A 145 -1.70 -6.57 13.37
N TYR A 146 -1.45 -5.33 13.69
CA TYR A 146 -2.36 -4.23 13.36
C TYR A 146 -1.74 -3.45 12.21
N TYR A 147 -2.56 -3.05 11.27
CA TYR A 147 -2.16 -2.16 10.20
C TYR A 147 -3.01 -0.91 10.25
N VAL A 148 -2.37 0.25 10.12
CA VAL A 148 -3.05 1.48 9.77
C VAL A 148 -2.95 1.63 8.26
N THR A 149 -4.07 1.89 7.62
CA THR A 149 -4.16 2.06 6.17
C THR A 149 -4.57 3.49 5.87
N LEU A 150 -3.86 4.13 4.96
CA LEU A 150 -4.30 5.35 4.31
C LEU A 150 -4.96 4.96 2.97
N TYR A 151 -6.26 5.15 2.87
CA TYR A 151 -7.08 4.75 1.73
C TYR A 151 -7.62 5.98 1.01
N ASP A 152 -7.41 6.07 -0.29
CA ASP A 152 -8.02 7.07 -1.16
C ASP A 152 -9.41 6.59 -1.59
N SER A 153 -10.43 7.14 -0.95
CA SER A 153 -11.84 6.79 -1.20
C SER A 153 -12.33 7.29 -2.55
N THR A 154 -11.72 8.35 -3.08
CA THR A 154 -12.05 8.91 -4.40
C THR A 154 -11.57 8.00 -5.51
N ASN A 155 -10.32 7.54 -5.44
CA ASN A 155 -9.71 6.68 -6.44
C ASN A 155 -9.85 5.18 -6.12
N LYS A 156 -10.37 4.82 -4.93
CA LYS A 156 -10.52 3.43 -4.45
C LYS A 156 -9.20 2.66 -4.38
N ILE A 157 -8.15 3.31 -3.90
CA ILE A 157 -6.79 2.78 -3.83
C ILE A 157 -6.26 2.89 -2.40
N SER A 158 -5.65 1.83 -1.87
CA SER A 158 -4.82 1.92 -0.67
C SER A 158 -3.51 2.59 -1.05
N LEU A 159 -3.24 3.77 -0.49
CA LEU A 159 -2.04 4.54 -0.77
C LEU A 159 -0.83 3.98 -0.03
N ALA A 160 -1.01 3.68 1.25
CA ALA A 160 0.03 3.09 2.08
C ALA A 160 -0.58 2.37 3.29
N GLN A 161 0.22 1.47 3.86
CA GLN A 161 -0.08 0.78 5.11
C GLN A 161 1.15 0.81 6.00
N ASP A 162 0.93 0.90 7.30
CA ASP A 162 2.00 0.83 8.30
C ASP A 162 1.63 -0.22 9.36
N GLU A 163 2.59 -1.09 9.69
CA GLU A 163 2.42 -2.11 10.71
C GLU A 163 2.59 -1.51 12.10
N VAL A 164 1.65 -1.80 12.98
CA VAL A 164 1.64 -1.30 14.35
C VAL A 164 1.71 -2.48 15.31
N GLN A 165 2.73 -2.53 16.16
CA GLN A 165 2.89 -3.61 17.13
C GLN A 165 1.86 -3.56 18.25
N ASP A 166 1.43 -2.34 18.64
CA ASP A 166 0.47 -2.10 19.70
C ASP A 166 -0.49 -0.96 19.35
N LYS A 167 -1.74 -1.03 19.83
CA LYS A 167 -2.75 0.03 19.62
C LYS A 167 -2.32 1.41 20.11
N GLU A 168 -1.44 1.50 21.10
CA GLU A 168 -0.90 2.77 21.60
C GLU A 168 -0.01 3.48 20.56
N ASN A 169 0.53 2.74 19.60
CA ASN A 169 1.35 3.27 18.51
C ASN A 169 0.57 3.63 17.25
N GLU A 170 -0.74 3.34 17.20
CA GLU A 170 -1.60 3.60 16.04
C GLU A 170 -1.57 5.08 15.61
N ASN A 171 -1.64 5.99 16.58
CA ASN A 171 -1.59 7.42 16.32
C ASN A 171 -0.26 7.88 15.68
N LYS A 172 0.89 7.32 16.12
CA LYS A 172 2.20 7.60 15.51
C LYS A 172 2.27 7.09 14.08
N SER A 173 1.66 5.94 13.84
CA SER A 173 1.55 5.34 12.51
C SER A 173 0.69 6.20 11.58
N CYS A 174 -0.44 6.71 12.06
CA CYS A 174 -1.27 7.67 11.32
C CYS A 174 -0.47 8.89 10.87
N VAL A 175 0.29 9.50 11.81
CA VAL A 175 1.12 10.67 11.50
C VAL A 175 2.19 10.33 10.46
N ARG A 176 2.88 9.19 10.61
CA ARG A 176 3.90 8.75 9.62
C ARG A 176 3.31 8.58 8.23
N LEU A 177 2.16 7.89 8.13
CA LEU A 177 1.49 7.69 6.84
C LEU A 177 1.11 9.01 6.19
N LEU A 178 0.54 9.94 6.94
CA LEU A 178 0.18 11.26 6.43
C LEU A 178 1.40 12.03 5.92
N GLN A 179 2.54 11.94 6.61
CA GLN A 179 3.78 12.62 6.21
C GLN A 179 4.42 12.10 4.92
N MET A 180 4.01 10.93 4.44
CA MET A 180 4.53 10.34 3.19
C MET A 180 3.88 10.95 1.93
N PHE A 181 2.81 11.75 2.08
CA PHE A 181 2.00 12.24 0.97
C PHE A 181 1.80 13.75 1.05
N SER A 182 1.69 14.41 -0.09
CA SER A 182 1.15 15.77 -0.14
C SER A 182 -0.36 15.69 0.07
N LEU A 183 -0.89 16.45 1.04
CA LEU A 183 -2.31 16.46 1.37
C LEU A 183 -3.04 17.70 0.80
N SER A 184 -2.35 18.53 0.03
CA SER A 184 -2.95 19.68 -0.62
C SER A 184 -4.12 19.26 -1.52
N GLY A 185 -5.30 19.85 -1.31
CA GLY A 185 -6.54 19.48 -1.98
C GLY A 185 -7.16 18.15 -1.53
N CYS A 186 -6.69 17.59 -0.39
CA CYS A 186 -7.25 16.39 0.21
C CYS A 186 -8.05 16.71 1.46
N VAL A 187 -9.16 15.97 1.67
CA VAL A 187 -9.88 15.90 2.94
C VAL A 187 -9.58 14.57 3.59
N VAL A 188 -8.96 14.58 4.75
CA VAL A 188 -8.64 13.36 5.52
C VAL A 188 -9.73 13.06 6.52
N THR A 189 -10.25 11.83 6.51
CA THR A 189 -11.22 11.34 7.47
C THR A 189 -10.58 10.29 8.38
N ALA A 190 -10.93 10.29 9.66
CA ALA A 190 -10.53 9.26 10.60
C ALA A 190 -11.62 9.02 11.64
N ASP A 191 -11.58 7.83 12.26
CA ASP A 191 -12.47 7.50 13.36
C ASP A 191 -12.11 8.30 14.63
N ALA A 192 -12.97 8.17 15.67
CA ALA A 192 -12.77 8.92 16.91
C ALA A 192 -11.52 8.49 17.71
N LEU A 193 -10.98 7.30 17.49
CA LEU A 193 -9.77 6.83 18.15
C LEU A 193 -8.54 7.60 17.62
N ASN A 194 -8.55 7.86 16.31
CA ASN A 194 -7.52 8.57 15.58
C ASN A 194 -7.73 10.08 15.54
N THR A 195 -8.82 10.60 16.16
CA THR A 195 -9.08 12.03 16.34
C THR A 195 -8.17 12.60 17.43
N GLN A 196 -6.91 12.81 17.07
CA GLN A 196 -5.88 13.33 17.98
C GLN A 196 -5.29 14.63 17.41
N ARG A 197 -4.83 15.52 18.30
CA ARG A 197 -4.21 16.77 17.88
C ARG A 197 -3.04 16.56 16.92
N SER A 198 -2.19 15.57 17.20
CA SER A 198 -1.04 15.24 16.35
C SER A 198 -1.43 14.84 14.92
N VAL A 199 -2.57 14.16 14.75
CA VAL A 199 -3.11 13.81 13.42
C VAL A 199 -3.63 15.05 12.72
N ALA A 200 -4.41 15.89 13.41
CA ALA A 200 -4.91 17.16 12.86
C ALA A 200 -3.76 18.09 12.46
N ASP A 201 -2.76 18.27 13.33
CA ASP A 201 -1.57 19.09 13.05
C ASP A 201 -0.79 18.54 11.83
N ALA A 202 -0.65 17.22 11.70
CA ALA A 202 0.02 16.58 10.57
C ALA A 202 -0.71 16.84 9.24
N ILE A 203 -2.04 16.88 9.25
CA ILE A 203 -2.85 17.18 8.07
C ILE A 203 -2.71 18.65 7.67
N ILE A 204 -2.89 19.56 8.61
CA ILE A 204 -2.83 21.02 8.37
C ILE A 204 -1.44 21.45 7.91
N ASN A 205 -0.37 20.91 8.52
CA ASN A 205 1.02 21.23 8.14
C ASN A 205 1.37 20.82 6.71
N GLN A 206 0.51 20.05 6.04
CA GLN A 206 0.66 19.61 4.64
C GLN A 206 -0.44 20.18 3.73
N ASP A 207 -1.05 21.30 4.13
CA ASP A 207 -2.10 21.99 3.38
C ASP A 207 -3.33 21.11 3.08
N GLY A 208 -3.61 20.13 3.96
CA GLY A 208 -4.78 19.27 3.90
C GLY A 208 -5.93 19.79 4.77
N GLU A 209 -7.14 19.31 4.49
CA GLU A 209 -8.33 19.50 5.30
C GLU A 209 -8.70 18.19 6.02
N TYR A 210 -9.48 18.27 7.11
CA TYR A 210 -9.90 17.06 7.81
C TYR A 210 -11.38 17.09 8.21
N CYS A 211 -11.94 15.87 8.29
CA CYS A 211 -13.23 15.59 8.90
C CYS A 211 -13.07 14.44 9.88
N LEU A 212 -12.83 14.75 11.16
CA LEU A 212 -12.50 13.79 12.20
C LEU A 212 -13.73 13.52 13.08
N ALA A 213 -14.01 12.22 13.35
CA ALA A 213 -15.14 11.83 14.16
C ALA A 213 -14.92 12.14 15.65
N LEU A 214 -15.92 12.71 16.34
CA LEU A 214 -15.91 12.93 17.78
C LEU A 214 -16.85 11.96 18.49
N LYS A 215 -16.35 11.34 19.55
CA LYS A 215 -17.14 10.48 20.46
C LYS A 215 -16.81 10.82 21.91
N GLY A 216 -17.38 10.05 22.85
CA GLY A 216 -17.18 10.26 24.29
C GLY A 216 -15.74 10.20 24.80
N ASN A 217 -14.78 9.70 24.00
CA ASN A 217 -13.35 9.77 24.31
C ASN A 217 -12.77 11.21 24.27
N HIS A 218 -13.50 12.17 23.67
CA HIS A 218 -13.15 13.60 23.59
C HIS A 218 -14.30 14.48 24.14
N GLU A 219 -14.79 14.16 25.33
CA GLU A 219 -15.99 14.75 25.92
C GLU A 219 -16.01 16.29 25.96
N LYS A 220 -14.87 16.91 26.34
CA LYS A 220 -14.76 18.39 26.40
C LYS A 220 -14.86 19.00 25.00
N LEU A 221 -14.19 18.43 24.01
CA LEU A 221 -14.22 18.91 22.64
C LEU A 221 -15.60 18.67 22.02
N GLN A 222 -16.19 17.51 22.26
CA GLN A 222 -17.54 17.17 21.79
C GLN A 222 -18.57 18.17 22.34
N LYS A 223 -18.53 18.49 23.64
CA LYS A 223 -19.42 19.50 24.25
C LYS A 223 -19.19 20.89 23.67
N ALA A 224 -17.95 21.29 23.42
CA ALA A 224 -17.63 22.59 22.82
C ALA A 224 -18.21 22.71 21.39
N VAL A 225 -18.08 21.67 20.57
CA VAL A 225 -18.62 21.66 19.20
C VAL A 225 -20.16 21.62 19.19
N MET A 226 -20.79 20.92 20.14
CA MET A 226 -22.26 20.86 20.22
C MET A 226 -22.90 22.17 20.72
N ASN A 227 -22.11 23.05 21.37
CA ASN A 227 -22.55 24.34 21.88
C ASN A 227 -22.19 25.52 20.99
N ALA A 228 -21.47 25.28 19.86
CA ALA A 228 -21.08 26.29 18.88
C ALA A 228 -22.13 26.41 17.77
#